data_88a476da3053743d7227d6cd4179b52b
#
_entry.id   88a476da3053743d7227d6cd4179b52b
#
_cell.length_a   1.000
_cell.length_b   1.000
_cell.length_c   1.000
_cell.angle_alpha   90.00
_cell.angle_beta   90.00
_cell.angle_gamma   90.00
#
_symmetry.space_group_name_H-M   'P 1'
#
loop_
_entity.id
_entity.type
_entity.pdbx_description
1 polymer ?
#
loop_
_entity_poly.entity_id
_entity_poly.type
_entity_poly.pdbx_seq_one_letter_code
_entity_poly.pdbx_strand_id
1 'polypeptide(L)'
;VYNHQFVNRQAIVKSVPTVIETEIQPKDEIIVHHNVFRRWHDVKGKERNSRSFFDENTYLVKEDQIFLYKRHWRWKALDGYCFVQPIKDANYLTEDIEKPCIGKIVYTDGSFKEGDLVGFTPFSTYEFIINGKRLYRVMTKFITIKYEYQGNEEEYNPSWAKSGGRINQSS
;
A
#
# COMPACT_ATOMS: atom_id res chain seq x y z
N VAL A 1 1.72 -20.84 -5.32
CA VAL A 1 1.22 -19.51 -5.73
C VAL A 1 1.53 -18.55 -4.59
N TYR A 2 2.44 -17.63 -4.78
CA TYR A 2 2.75 -16.60 -3.80
C TYR A 2 1.55 -15.67 -3.68
N ASN A 3 0.89 -15.70 -2.52
CA ASN A 3 -0.13 -14.70 -2.23
C ASN A 3 0.56 -13.39 -1.84
N HIS A 4 0.66 -12.46 -2.80
CA HIS A 4 1.33 -11.17 -2.64
C HIS A 4 0.74 -10.29 -1.52
N GLN A 5 -0.45 -10.61 -1.03
CA GLN A 5 -1.13 -9.92 0.09
C GLN A 5 -0.36 -10.06 1.41
N PHE A 6 0.38 -11.16 1.58
CA PHE A 6 1.11 -11.48 2.81
C PHE A 6 2.62 -11.26 2.71
N VAL A 7 3.12 -10.72 1.60
CA VAL A 7 4.54 -10.42 1.44
C VAL A 7 4.89 -9.19 2.28
N ASN A 8 5.98 -9.28 3.05
CA ASN A 8 6.52 -8.10 3.74
C ASN A 8 6.94 -7.04 2.71
N ARG A 9 6.49 -5.82 2.91
CA ARG A 9 6.78 -4.67 2.05
C ARG A 9 7.34 -3.50 2.84
N GLN A 10 7.60 -3.68 4.13
CA GLN A 10 8.08 -2.63 5.03
C GLN A 10 9.59 -2.67 5.13
N ALA A 11 10.20 -1.49 5.13
CA ALA A 11 11.62 -1.30 5.35
C ALA A 11 11.88 0.03 6.08
N ILE A 12 13.09 0.16 6.61
CA ILE A 12 13.58 1.40 7.20
C ILE A 12 14.66 1.96 6.30
N VAL A 13 14.57 3.22 5.95
CA VAL A 13 15.55 3.91 5.12
C VAL A 13 16.86 4.08 5.90
N LYS A 14 17.93 3.51 5.38
CA LYS A 14 19.29 3.62 5.95
C LYS A 14 19.98 4.89 5.46
N SER A 15 19.92 5.13 4.17
CA SER A 15 20.51 6.31 3.52
C SER A 15 19.77 6.65 2.23
N VAL A 16 19.89 7.89 1.80
CA VAL A 16 19.38 8.39 0.52
C VAL A 16 20.53 8.96 -0.30
N PRO A 17 20.45 8.92 -1.65
CA PRO A 17 21.46 9.54 -2.49
C PRO A 17 21.50 11.04 -2.28
N THR A 18 22.71 11.63 -2.30
CA THR A 18 22.89 13.08 -2.18
C THR A 18 22.59 13.86 -3.46
N VAL A 19 22.51 13.14 -4.59
CA VAL A 19 22.36 13.72 -5.93
C VAL A 19 20.90 13.77 -6.39
N ILE A 20 20.01 13.04 -5.71
CA ILE A 20 18.59 12.96 -6.06
C ILE A 20 17.80 13.73 -5.02
N GLU A 21 17.02 14.70 -5.46
CA GLU A 21 16.05 15.37 -4.61
C GLU A 21 14.86 14.44 -4.36
N THR A 22 14.63 14.08 -3.11
CA THR A 22 13.56 13.17 -2.69
C THR A 22 12.95 13.61 -1.37
N GLU A 23 11.66 13.32 -1.20
CA GLU A 23 10.96 13.53 0.08
C GLU A 23 11.44 12.56 1.18
N ILE A 24 12.01 11.42 0.79
CA ILE A 24 12.42 10.34 1.70
C ILE A 24 13.68 10.75 2.47
N GLN A 25 13.70 10.43 3.75
CA GLN A 25 14.83 10.71 4.63
C GLN A 25 15.32 9.44 5.35
N PRO A 26 16.59 9.40 5.77
CA PRO A 26 17.06 8.32 6.63
C PRO A 26 16.21 8.18 7.90
N LYS A 27 15.94 6.93 8.30
CA LYS A 27 15.06 6.50 9.38
C LYS A 27 13.56 6.55 9.09
N ASP A 28 13.14 7.03 7.91
CA ASP A 28 11.74 6.86 7.51
C ASP A 28 11.42 5.36 7.39
N GLU A 29 10.25 4.97 7.85
CA GLU A 29 9.66 3.66 7.56
C GLU A 29 8.97 3.77 6.20
N ILE A 30 9.19 2.82 5.30
CA ILE A 30 8.63 2.85 3.94
C ILE A 30 7.88 1.57 3.61
N ILE A 31 6.92 1.69 2.71
CA ILE A 31 6.27 0.56 2.05
C ILE A 31 6.68 0.55 0.58
N VAL A 32 7.21 -0.60 0.15
CA VAL A 32 7.80 -0.77 -1.16
C VAL A 32 7.08 -1.83 -1.98
N HIS A 33 7.41 -1.88 -3.27
CA HIS A 33 6.93 -2.90 -4.18
C HIS A 33 7.36 -4.31 -3.71
N HIS A 34 6.44 -5.27 -3.79
CA HIS A 34 6.67 -6.65 -3.30
C HIS A 34 7.87 -7.36 -3.94
N ASN A 35 8.30 -6.95 -5.12
CA ASN A 35 9.46 -7.53 -5.80
C ASN A 35 10.80 -7.12 -5.18
N VAL A 36 10.85 -6.09 -4.33
CA VAL A 36 12.10 -5.62 -3.70
C VAL A 36 12.72 -6.74 -2.85
N PHE A 37 11.91 -7.44 -2.06
CA PHE A 37 12.37 -8.51 -1.16
C PHE A 37 12.20 -9.91 -1.74
N ARG A 38 11.86 -10.02 -3.02
CA ARG A 38 11.56 -11.31 -3.64
C ARG A 38 12.79 -12.23 -3.65
N ARG A 39 12.59 -13.47 -3.21
CA ARG A 39 13.52 -14.59 -3.35
C ARG A 39 12.84 -15.69 -4.18
N TRP A 40 13.61 -16.39 -5.00
CA TRP A 40 13.11 -17.52 -5.78
C TRP A 40 14.23 -18.56 -5.99
N HIS A 41 13.85 -19.78 -6.35
CA HIS A 41 14.79 -20.81 -6.72
C HIS A 41 14.86 -20.89 -8.25
N ASP A 42 16.07 -20.93 -8.78
CA ASP A 42 16.30 -21.15 -10.21
C ASP A 42 16.06 -22.63 -10.59
N VAL A 43 16.16 -22.94 -11.87
CA VAL A 43 15.96 -24.31 -12.41
C VAL A 43 16.93 -25.35 -11.81
N LYS A 44 18.02 -24.90 -11.18
CA LYS A 44 19.01 -25.76 -10.50
C LYS A 44 18.73 -25.85 -8.98
N GLY A 45 17.62 -25.30 -8.51
CA GLY A 45 17.26 -25.26 -7.09
C GLY A 45 18.06 -24.28 -6.24
N LYS A 46 18.87 -23.40 -6.86
CA LYS A 46 19.63 -22.39 -6.12
C LYS A 46 18.77 -21.18 -5.82
N GLU A 47 18.78 -20.74 -4.55
CA GLU A 47 18.09 -19.52 -4.14
C GLU A 47 18.70 -18.28 -4.81
N ARG A 48 17.85 -17.44 -5.32
CA ARG A 48 18.18 -16.17 -5.98
C ARG A 48 17.46 -15.02 -5.28
N ASN A 49 18.16 -13.91 -5.14
CA ASN A 49 17.63 -12.67 -4.61
C ASN A 49 17.15 -11.74 -5.71
N SER A 50 16.35 -10.76 -5.35
CA SER A 50 15.91 -9.69 -6.25
C SER A 50 17.10 -8.85 -6.75
N ARG A 51 16.89 -8.08 -7.79
CA ARG A 51 17.87 -7.10 -8.27
C ARG A 51 18.16 -5.98 -7.27
N SER A 52 17.26 -5.77 -6.33
CA SER A 52 17.40 -4.78 -5.25
C SER A 52 18.31 -5.27 -4.11
N PHE A 53 18.59 -6.55 -4.03
CA PHE A 53 19.40 -7.12 -2.96
C PHE A 53 20.85 -6.59 -3.00
N PHE A 54 21.32 -6.07 -1.89
CA PHE A 54 22.68 -5.60 -1.70
C PHE A 54 23.47 -6.52 -0.74
N ASP A 55 22.93 -6.71 0.46
CA ASP A 55 23.45 -7.69 1.43
C ASP A 55 22.29 -8.28 2.23
N GLU A 56 22.57 -9.12 3.24
CA GLU A 56 21.59 -9.93 3.94
C GLU A 56 20.37 -9.16 4.45
N ASN A 57 20.52 -7.89 4.84
CA ASN A 57 19.45 -7.04 5.37
C ASN A 57 19.36 -5.68 4.68
N THR A 58 20.06 -5.51 3.57
CA THR A 58 20.12 -4.22 2.87
C THR A 58 19.70 -4.38 1.42
N TYR A 59 18.88 -3.45 0.94
CA TYR A 59 18.33 -3.44 -0.41
C TYR A 59 18.50 -2.05 -1.01
N LEU A 60 18.79 -2.02 -2.31
CA LEU A 60 18.80 -0.79 -3.10
C LEU A 60 17.42 -0.61 -3.73
N VAL A 61 16.71 0.41 -3.30
CA VAL A 61 15.33 0.66 -3.73
C VAL A 61 15.30 1.92 -4.57
N LYS A 62 14.63 1.85 -5.72
CA LYS A 62 14.36 3.02 -6.56
C LYS A 62 13.14 3.76 -6.03
N GLU A 63 13.06 5.06 -6.29
CA GLU A 63 11.95 5.89 -5.83
C GLU A 63 10.59 5.41 -6.38
N ASP A 64 10.55 4.95 -7.62
CA ASP A 64 9.35 4.39 -8.26
C ASP A 64 8.86 3.07 -7.63
N GLN A 65 9.68 2.45 -6.78
CA GLN A 65 9.33 1.25 -6.00
C GLN A 65 8.80 1.59 -4.60
N ILE A 66 8.85 2.85 -4.17
CA ILE A 66 8.35 3.30 -2.87
C ILE A 66 6.96 3.89 -3.06
N PHE A 67 6.00 3.49 -2.24
CA PHE A 67 4.61 3.92 -2.36
C PHE A 67 4.14 4.76 -1.19
N LEU A 68 4.70 4.53 -0.02
CA LEU A 68 4.27 5.15 1.23
C LEU A 68 5.48 5.29 2.15
N TYR A 69 5.55 6.39 2.87
CA TYR A 69 6.56 6.59 3.92
C TYR A 69 5.92 7.11 5.19
N LYS A 70 6.55 6.81 6.32
CA LYS A 70 6.11 7.24 7.65
C LYS A 70 7.18 8.05 8.32
N ARG A 71 6.82 9.23 8.73
CA ARG A 71 7.63 10.14 9.50
C ARG A 71 6.81 10.73 10.62
N HIS A 72 7.37 10.87 11.81
CA HIS A 72 6.66 11.39 12.98
C HIS A 72 5.29 10.72 13.20
N TRP A 73 5.24 9.37 13.09
CA TRP A 73 4.04 8.53 13.29
C TRP A 73 2.92 8.72 12.26
N ARG A 74 3.15 9.51 11.22
CA ARG A 74 2.19 9.74 10.14
C ARG A 74 2.66 9.13 8.83
N TRP A 75 1.80 8.33 8.23
CA TRP A 75 1.97 7.84 6.89
C TRP A 75 1.60 8.91 5.86
N LYS A 76 2.39 9.03 4.82
CA LYS A 76 2.14 9.89 3.67
C LYS A 76 2.44 9.11 2.39
N ALA A 77 1.57 9.22 1.40
CA ALA A 77 1.83 8.67 0.07
C ALA A 77 2.86 9.52 -0.67
N LEU A 78 3.67 8.86 -1.50
CA LEU A 78 4.53 9.56 -2.44
C LEU A 78 3.71 10.26 -3.51
N ASP A 79 4.31 11.28 -4.11
CA ASP A 79 3.70 12.06 -5.18
C ASP A 79 3.13 11.15 -6.28
N GLY A 80 1.90 11.43 -6.69
CA GLY A 80 1.16 10.66 -7.68
C GLY A 80 0.38 9.47 -7.16
N TYR A 81 0.33 9.19 -5.83
CA TYR A 81 -0.37 8.06 -5.25
C TYR A 81 -1.30 8.46 -4.11
N CYS A 82 -2.43 7.76 -4.04
CA CYS A 82 -3.32 7.78 -2.87
C CYS A 82 -3.65 6.35 -2.44
N PHE A 83 -3.93 6.18 -1.15
CA PHE A 83 -4.42 4.93 -0.58
C PHE A 83 -5.86 5.13 -0.12
N VAL A 84 -6.74 4.28 -0.59
CA VAL A 84 -8.17 4.36 -0.31
C VAL A 84 -8.67 3.13 0.45
N GLN A 85 -9.55 3.37 1.41
CA GLN A 85 -10.29 2.33 2.13
C GLN A 85 -11.59 2.09 1.38
N PRO A 86 -11.87 0.85 0.94
CA PRO A 86 -13.17 0.51 0.36
C PRO A 86 -14.32 0.77 1.32
N ILE A 87 -15.50 1.00 0.79
CA ILE A 87 -16.75 1.08 1.54
C ILE A 87 -17.66 -0.10 1.22
N LYS A 88 -18.58 -0.41 2.13
CA LYS A 88 -19.59 -1.44 1.93
C LYS A 88 -20.61 -1.02 0.86
N ASP A 89 -21.09 -2.00 0.09
CA ASP A 89 -22.24 -1.78 -0.77
C ASP A 89 -23.54 -1.98 0.02
N ALA A 90 -24.27 -0.89 0.26
CA ALA A 90 -25.51 -0.88 1.02
C ALA A 90 -26.69 -1.62 0.31
N ASN A 91 -26.54 -1.96 -0.96
CA ASN A 91 -27.60 -2.63 -1.74
C ASN A 91 -27.64 -4.15 -1.52
N TYR A 92 -26.65 -4.73 -0.84
CA TYR A 92 -26.59 -6.15 -0.55
C TYR A 92 -26.97 -6.42 0.91
N LEU A 93 -28.15 -7.01 1.10
CA LEU A 93 -28.73 -7.26 2.43
C LEU A 93 -28.11 -8.47 3.16
N THR A 94 -27.35 -9.32 2.48
CA THR A 94 -26.94 -10.63 3.00
C THR A 94 -25.44 -10.89 3.08
N GLU A 95 -24.60 -10.08 2.42
CA GLU A 95 -23.16 -10.24 2.45
C GLU A 95 -22.47 -8.87 2.50
N ASP A 96 -21.42 -8.77 3.33
CA ASP A 96 -20.53 -7.62 3.32
C ASP A 96 -19.73 -7.62 2.02
N ILE A 97 -20.24 -6.92 1.02
CA ILE A 97 -19.61 -6.75 -0.30
C ILE A 97 -19.09 -5.32 -0.40
N GLU A 98 -17.92 -5.21 -0.95
CA GLU A 98 -17.29 -3.93 -1.25
C GLU A 98 -18.00 -3.23 -2.43
N LYS A 99 -18.25 -1.94 -2.29
CA LYS A 99 -18.75 -1.11 -3.39
C LYS A 99 -17.63 -0.87 -4.41
N PRO A 100 -17.82 -1.21 -5.69
CA PRO A 100 -16.76 -1.13 -6.68
C PRO A 100 -16.36 0.32 -6.98
N CYS A 101 -15.06 0.55 -7.19
CA CYS A 101 -14.47 1.80 -7.67
C CYS A 101 -14.76 3.05 -6.81
N ILE A 102 -15.01 2.86 -5.53
CA ILE A 102 -15.26 3.96 -4.59
C ILE A 102 -14.61 3.66 -3.23
N GLY A 103 -14.08 4.69 -2.58
CA GLY A 103 -13.48 4.55 -1.26
C GLY A 103 -13.14 5.88 -0.61
N LYS A 104 -12.75 5.80 0.66
CA LYS A 104 -12.29 6.95 1.45
C LYS A 104 -10.78 7.09 1.36
N ILE A 105 -10.26 8.26 1.14
CA ILE A 105 -8.82 8.56 1.18
C ILE A 105 -8.31 8.35 2.63
N VAL A 106 -7.31 7.49 2.76
CA VAL A 106 -6.63 7.24 4.05
C VAL A 106 -5.25 7.89 4.06
N TYR A 107 -4.47 7.68 3.00
CA TYR A 107 -3.17 8.32 2.81
C TYR A 107 -3.13 9.01 1.47
N THR A 108 -2.55 10.20 1.42
CA THR A 108 -2.56 11.06 0.24
C THR A 108 -1.18 11.66 -0.04
N ASP A 109 -0.94 12.01 -1.29
CA ASP A 109 0.19 12.84 -1.73
C ASP A 109 -0.05 14.35 -1.52
N GLY A 110 -1.23 14.73 -1.04
CA GLY A 110 -1.66 16.11 -0.84
C GLY A 110 -2.68 16.61 -1.87
N SER A 111 -2.94 15.87 -2.95
CA SER A 111 -3.93 16.23 -3.98
C SER A 111 -5.37 16.13 -3.48
N PHE A 112 -5.62 15.23 -2.54
CA PHE A 112 -6.90 15.05 -1.84
C PHE A 112 -6.69 15.14 -0.33
N LYS A 113 -7.77 15.34 0.40
CA LYS A 113 -7.75 15.33 1.86
C LYS A 113 -8.04 13.92 2.39
N GLU A 114 -7.43 13.58 3.52
CA GLU A 114 -7.85 12.39 4.28
C GLU A 114 -9.34 12.43 4.58
N GLY A 115 -10.02 11.31 4.37
CA GLY A 115 -11.47 11.21 4.53
C GLY A 115 -12.29 11.59 3.31
N ASP A 116 -11.72 12.16 2.26
CA ASP A 116 -12.46 12.42 1.03
C ASP A 116 -13.00 11.11 0.44
N LEU A 117 -14.27 11.11 0.05
CA LEU A 117 -14.92 10.01 -0.64
C LEU A 117 -14.70 10.18 -2.15
N VAL A 118 -13.99 9.24 -2.75
CA VAL A 118 -13.57 9.35 -4.16
C VAL A 118 -13.94 8.14 -4.99
N GLY A 119 -14.19 8.39 -6.28
CA GLY A 119 -14.34 7.38 -7.29
C GLY A 119 -13.12 7.32 -8.20
N PHE A 120 -12.76 6.12 -8.63
CA PHE A 120 -11.60 5.88 -9.47
C PHE A 120 -11.93 4.92 -10.62
N THR A 121 -11.11 4.93 -11.66
CA THR A 121 -11.29 4.07 -12.84
C THR A 121 -11.18 2.59 -12.47
N PRO A 122 -12.01 1.70 -13.07
CA PRO A 122 -11.88 0.26 -12.90
C PRO A 122 -10.46 -0.24 -13.23
N PHE A 123 -10.01 -1.28 -12.53
CA PHE A 123 -8.68 -1.92 -12.73
C PHE A 123 -7.46 -1.00 -12.51
N SER A 124 -7.65 0.14 -11.87
CA SER A 124 -6.56 1.08 -11.55
C SER A 124 -5.97 0.88 -10.16
N THR A 125 -6.44 -0.11 -9.42
CA THR A 125 -6.10 -0.33 -8.01
C THR A 125 -5.08 -1.43 -7.82
N TYR A 126 -4.27 -1.26 -6.76
CA TYR A 126 -3.37 -2.29 -6.26
C TYR A 126 -3.61 -2.50 -4.77
N GLU A 127 -3.82 -3.76 -4.36
CA GLU A 127 -4.19 -4.11 -2.99
C GLU A 127 -2.99 -4.13 -2.05
N PHE A 128 -3.16 -3.54 -0.87
CA PHE A 128 -2.22 -3.57 0.24
C PHE A 128 -2.92 -3.90 1.55
N ILE A 129 -2.21 -4.62 2.43
CA ILE A 129 -2.61 -4.78 3.83
C ILE A 129 -1.66 -3.94 4.66
N ILE A 130 -2.18 -2.89 5.28
CA ILE A 130 -1.41 -1.96 6.12
C ILE A 130 -2.08 -1.87 7.48
N ASN A 131 -1.37 -2.25 8.54
CA ASN A 131 -1.87 -2.22 9.92
C ASN A 131 -3.22 -2.94 10.09
N GLY A 132 -3.40 -4.11 9.46
CA GLY A 132 -4.64 -4.89 9.53
C GLY A 132 -5.81 -4.32 8.73
N LYS A 133 -5.58 -3.32 7.90
CA LYS A 133 -6.57 -2.75 6.97
C LYS A 133 -6.21 -3.09 5.53
N ARG A 134 -7.20 -3.53 4.78
CA ARG A 134 -7.10 -3.71 3.34
C ARG A 134 -7.34 -2.38 2.65
N LEU A 135 -6.31 -1.85 2.01
CA LEU A 135 -6.33 -0.60 1.29
C LEU A 135 -6.04 -0.81 -0.19
N TYR A 136 -6.54 0.06 -1.04
CA TYR A 136 -6.13 0.13 -2.43
C TYR A 136 -5.20 1.32 -2.66
N ARG A 137 -4.04 1.07 -3.23
CA ARG A 137 -3.24 2.12 -3.84
C ARG A 137 -3.85 2.48 -5.20
N VAL A 138 -4.08 3.75 -5.42
CA VAL A 138 -4.56 4.31 -6.68
C VAL A 138 -3.62 5.41 -7.12
N MET A 139 -3.23 5.43 -8.39
CA MET A 139 -2.53 6.61 -8.92
C MET A 139 -3.51 7.79 -8.91
N THR A 140 -3.08 8.94 -8.40
CA THR A 140 -3.92 10.13 -8.23
C THR A 140 -4.63 10.54 -9.53
N LYS A 141 -3.97 10.36 -10.68
CA LYS A 141 -4.55 10.64 -12.01
C LYS A 141 -5.76 9.76 -12.38
N PHE A 142 -5.96 8.64 -11.71
CA PHE A 142 -7.10 7.74 -11.94
C PHE A 142 -8.27 8.00 -11.00
N ILE A 143 -8.13 8.92 -10.07
CA ILE A 143 -9.24 9.41 -9.25
C ILE A 143 -9.99 10.45 -10.09
N THR A 144 -11.24 10.14 -10.43
CA THR A 144 -12.01 10.90 -11.42
C THR A 144 -13.14 11.71 -10.81
N ILE A 145 -13.64 11.31 -9.64
CA ILE A 145 -14.80 11.92 -8.99
C ILE A 145 -14.54 12.04 -7.49
N LYS A 146 -14.96 13.16 -6.92
CA LYS A 146 -15.13 13.34 -5.47
C LYS A 146 -16.62 13.35 -5.16
N TYR A 147 -17.05 12.50 -4.23
CA TYR A 147 -18.42 12.40 -3.79
C TYR A 147 -18.66 13.16 -2.48
N GLU A 148 -19.87 13.62 -2.31
CA GLU A 148 -20.35 14.08 -1.00
C GLU A 148 -20.82 12.88 -0.16
N TYR A 149 -20.59 12.91 1.14
CA TYR A 149 -21.08 11.90 2.06
C TYR A 149 -22.59 11.98 2.20
N GLN A 150 -23.24 10.81 2.22
CA GLN A 150 -24.68 10.69 2.46
C GLN A 150 -25.01 10.21 3.87
N GLY A 151 -23.99 9.82 4.65
CA GLY A 151 -24.12 9.41 6.04
C GLY A 151 -24.26 7.90 6.27
N ASN A 152 -24.27 7.11 5.20
CA ASN A 152 -24.38 5.64 5.25
C ASN A 152 -23.13 4.90 4.75
N GLU A 153 -22.04 5.61 4.56
CA GLU A 153 -20.78 5.05 4.05
C GLU A 153 -20.01 4.36 5.17
N GLU A 154 -20.16 3.05 5.27
CA GLU A 154 -19.38 2.21 6.17
C GLU A 154 -18.11 1.70 5.50
N GLU A 155 -17.00 1.69 6.24
CA GLU A 155 -15.74 1.11 5.76
C GLU A 155 -15.87 -0.41 5.59
N TYR A 156 -15.35 -0.92 4.48
CA TYR A 156 -15.22 -2.34 4.23
C TYR A 156 -13.81 -2.80 4.59
N ASN A 157 -13.70 -3.71 5.54
CA ASN A 157 -12.44 -4.35 5.90
C ASN A 157 -12.69 -5.84 6.17
N PRO A 158 -12.33 -6.73 5.24
CA PRO A 158 -12.60 -8.15 5.37
C PRO A 158 -11.86 -8.75 6.58
N SER A 159 -12.47 -9.74 7.21
CA SER A 159 -11.94 -10.34 8.44
C SER A 159 -10.53 -10.90 8.31
N TRP A 160 -10.19 -11.46 7.16
CA TRP A 160 -8.86 -12.01 6.89
C TRP A 160 -7.75 -10.94 6.86
N ALA A 161 -8.06 -9.68 6.53
CA ALA A 161 -7.10 -8.59 6.58
C ALA A 161 -6.65 -8.26 8.01
N LYS A 162 -7.55 -8.45 8.99
CA LYS A 162 -7.25 -8.23 10.41
C LYS A 162 -6.29 -9.27 10.98
N SER A 163 -6.32 -10.49 10.49
CA SER A 163 -5.46 -11.59 10.95
C SER A 163 -4.05 -11.54 10.35
N GLY A 164 -3.89 -10.96 9.17
CA GLY A 164 -2.59 -10.81 8.51
C GLY A 164 -1.57 -9.94 9.25
N GLY A 165 -2.04 -9.06 10.14
CA GLY A 165 -1.18 -8.21 10.97
C GLY A 165 -0.51 -8.93 12.17
N ARG A 166 -0.88 -10.17 12.46
CA ARG A 166 -0.37 -10.93 13.62
C ARG A 166 0.78 -11.89 13.31
N ILE A 167 1.10 -12.12 12.05
CA ILE A 167 2.10 -13.13 11.67
C ILE A 167 3.55 -12.61 11.82
N ASN A 168 3.76 -11.33 12.02
CA ASN A 168 5.11 -10.73 12.12
C ASN A 168 5.59 -10.46 13.56
N GLN A 169 5.02 -11.11 14.59
CA GLN A 169 5.48 -10.93 15.98
C GLN A 169 6.12 -12.17 16.61
N SER A 170 6.48 -13.18 15.84
CA SER A 170 7.21 -14.33 16.39
C SER A 170 8.29 -14.80 15.42
N SER A 171 9.45 -14.23 15.52
CA SER A 171 10.80 -14.80 15.52
C SER A 171 11.88 -13.72 15.37
#